data_7d27412f90a2ce8a822ad593517c1e54
#
_entry.id   7d27412f90a2ce8a822ad593517c1e54
#
_cell.length_a   1.000
_cell.length_b   1.000
_cell.length_c   1.000
_cell.angle_alpha   90.00
_cell.angle_beta   90.00
_cell.angle_gamma   90.00
#
_symmetry.space_group_name_H-M   'P 1'
#
loop_
_entity.id
_entity.type
_entity.pdbx_description
1 polymer ?
#
loop_
_entity_poly.entity_id
_entity_poly.type
_entity_poly.pdbx_seq_one_letter_code
_entity_poly.pdbx_strand_id
1 'polypeptide(L)'
;MTKHLTLLLFIGLSWGHNGKHPFLTPYISPGIQIGLNQNKTLFMSYQLTLGTSIKITNEKHFEDTAPLFLGRTFGIRRYYQKEKPVVTYKYYDTQISFILGGIGIGKLINSKGATFKKNKYWVGAMGLLTYDKVFFNDKVEKHYGLFGVYPLPIFQILYN
;
A
#
# COMPACT_ATOMS: atom_id res chain seq x y z
N MET A 1 19.08 7.02 -13.80
CA MET A 1 19.45 5.65 -14.22
C MET A 1 19.08 4.56 -13.21
N THR A 2 19.09 4.79 -11.89
CA THR A 2 18.80 3.76 -10.86
C THR A 2 17.38 3.22 -10.84
N LYS A 3 16.37 3.98 -11.26
CA LYS A 3 14.94 3.57 -11.21
C LYS A 3 14.57 2.45 -12.18
N HIS A 4 15.20 2.40 -13.34
CA HIS A 4 14.94 1.36 -14.35
C HIS A 4 15.71 0.07 -14.04
N LEU A 5 16.87 0.17 -13.36
CA LEU A 5 17.65 -0.97 -12.93
C LEU A 5 16.89 -1.80 -11.89
N THR A 6 16.20 -1.14 -10.96
CA THR A 6 15.37 -1.81 -9.94
C THR A 6 14.21 -2.57 -10.58
N LEU A 7 13.55 -1.98 -11.60
CA LEU A 7 12.46 -2.65 -12.31
C LEU A 7 12.97 -3.86 -13.12
N LEU A 8 14.11 -3.73 -13.80
CA LEU A 8 14.73 -4.84 -14.54
C LEU A 8 15.23 -5.96 -13.61
N LEU A 9 15.72 -5.62 -12.42
CA LEU A 9 16.12 -6.59 -11.41
C LEU A 9 14.90 -7.38 -10.88
N PHE A 10 13.76 -6.71 -10.68
CA PHE A 10 12.49 -7.36 -10.31
C PHE A 10 11.99 -8.30 -11.41
N ILE A 11 12.06 -7.89 -12.66
CA ILE A 11 11.66 -8.73 -13.81
C ILE A 11 12.64 -9.90 -13.98
N GLY A 12 13.95 -9.65 -13.89
CA GLY A 12 14.98 -10.67 -14.06
C GLY A 12 14.97 -11.76 -12.98
N LEU A 13 14.72 -11.40 -11.72
CA LEU A 13 14.62 -12.36 -10.60
C LEU A 13 13.36 -13.25 -10.69
N SER A 14 12.29 -12.75 -11.34
CA SER A 14 11.08 -13.54 -11.53
C SER A 14 11.17 -14.56 -12.69
N TRP A 15 12.10 -14.37 -13.63
CA TRP A 15 12.29 -15.26 -14.79
C TRP A 15 13.33 -16.36 -14.57
N GLY A 16 14.17 -16.23 -13.55
CA GLY A 16 15.33 -17.12 -13.32
C GLY A 16 15.04 -18.45 -12.62
N HIS A 17 13.80 -18.77 -12.26
CA HIS A 17 13.54 -19.96 -11.44
C HIS A 17 12.58 -20.95 -12.10
N ASN A 18 13.14 -22.04 -12.60
CA ASN A 18 12.42 -23.23 -13.11
C ASN A 18 11.77 -24.09 -12.00
N GLY A 19 11.48 -23.53 -10.83
CA GLY A 19 10.83 -24.19 -9.71
C GLY A 19 9.33 -23.93 -9.64
N LYS A 20 8.58 -24.91 -9.19
CA LYS A 20 7.10 -24.96 -9.19
C LYS A 20 6.36 -23.79 -8.53
N HIS A 21 7.03 -22.87 -7.81
CA HIS A 21 6.47 -21.62 -7.28
C HIS A 21 7.58 -20.60 -7.12
N PRO A 22 7.54 -19.45 -7.80
CA PRO A 22 8.58 -18.44 -7.67
C PRO A 22 8.62 -17.90 -6.23
N PHE A 23 9.82 -17.82 -5.67
CA PHE A 23 10.09 -17.25 -4.34
C PHE A 23 9.60 -15.80 -4.23
N LEU A 24 9.68 -15.05 -5.33
CA LEU A 24 9.22 -13.68 -5.48
C LEU A 24 8.11 -13.61 -6.53
N THR A 25 6.94 -13.10 -6.15
CA THR A 25 5.82 -12.92 -7.07
C THR A 25 5.45 -11.44 -7.13
N PRO A 26 5.62 -10.76 -8.27
CA PRO A 26 5.15 -9.39 -8.42
C PRO A 26 3.63 -9.33 -8.38
N TYR A 27 3.10 -8.28 -7.73
CA TYR A 27 1.67 -8.05 -7.62
C TYR A 27 1.31 -6.58 -7.87
N ILE A 28 0.08 -6.38 -8.28
CA ILE A 28 -0.61 -5.11 -8.35
C ILE A 28 -1.81 -5.16 -7.40
N SER A 29 -2.02 -4.13 -6.60
CA SER A 29 -3.12 -4.10 -5.64
C SER A 29 -3.84 -2.77 -5.68
N PRO A 30 -5.00 -2.70 -6.36
CA PRO A 30 -5.92 -1.57 -6.21
C PRO A 30 -6.52 -1.58 -4.80
N GLY A 31 -6.83 -0.38 -4.29
CA GLY A 31 -7.43 -0.26 -2.98
C GLY A 31 -8.19 1.03 -2.78
N ILE A 32 -9.16 0.96 -1.88
CA ILE A 32 -9.99 2.09 -1.46
C ILE A 32 -9.93 2.19 0.06
N GLN A 33 -9.83 3.42 0.58
CA GLN A 33 -9.91 3.70 2.00
C GLN A 33 -10.94 4.80 2.24
N ILE A 34 -11.82 4.60 3.22
CA ILE A 34 -12.82 5.57 3.66
C ILE A 34 -12.68 5.74 5.16
N GLY A 35 -12.70 6.97 5.66
CA GLY A 35 -12.55 7.18 7.09
C GLY A 35 -12.79 8.62 7.53
N LEU A 36 -12.52 8.85 8.79
CA LEU A 36 -12.63 10.15 9.45
C LEU A 36 -11.29 10.55 10.05
N ASN A 37 -10.94 11.82 9.95
CA ASN A 37 -9.84 12.35 10.73
C ASN A 37 -10.30 12.68 12.17
N GLN A 38 -9.38 13.04 13.05
CA GLN A 38 -9.67 13.41 14.45
C GLN A 38 -10.69 14.58 14.57
N ASN A 39 -10.82 15.41 13.54
CA ASN A 39 -11.78 16.53 13.49
C ASN A 39 -13.12 16.10 12.85
N LYS A 40 -13.39 14.80 12.74
CA LYS A 40 -14.58 14.20 12.12
C LYS A 40 -14.77 14.58 10.64
N THR A 41 -13.70 14.99 9.95
CA THR A 41 -13.74 15.25 8.51
C THR A 41 -13.67 13.92 7.76
N LEU A 42 -14.66 13.66 6.92
CA LEU A 42 -14.68 12.48 6.04
C LEU A 42 -13.54 12.58 5.03
N PHE A 43 -12.86 11.47 4.81
CA PHE A 43 -11.92 11.32 3.69
C PHE A 43 -12.16 10.04 2.92
N MET A 44 -11.84 10.08 1.64
CA MET A 44 -11.79 8.93 0.76
C MET A 44 -10.44 8.90 0.03
N SER A 45 -9.85 7.73 -0.06
CA SER A 45 -8.59 7.53 -0.80
C SER A 45 -8.75 6.42 -1.82
N TYR A 46 -8.18 6.65 -3.00
CA TYR A 46 -7.99 5.64 -4.04
C TYR A 46 -6.50 5.39 -4.17
N GLN A 47 -6.10 4.14 -4.24
CA GLN A 47 -4.69 3.78 -4.31
C GLN A 47 -4.42 2.62 -5.25
N LEU A 48 -3.18 2.59 -5.72
CA LEU A 48 -2.59 1.48 -6.45
C LEU A 48 -1.25 1.14 -5.80
N THR A 49 -1.09 -0.11 -5.41
CA THR A 49 0.18 -0.63 -4.90
C THR A 49 0.82 -1.53 -5.94
N LEU A 50 2.09 -1.31 -6.19
CA LEU A 50 2.96 -2.17 -6.98
C LEU A 50 4.00 -2.76 -6.06
N GLY A 51 4.20 -4.07 -6.09
CA GLY A 51 5.11 -4.71 -5.17
C GLY A 51 5.44 -6.15 -5.53
N THR A 52 6.05 -6.81 -4.56
CA THR A 52 6.39 -8.22 -4.62
C THR A 52 5.94 -8.93 -3.35
N SER A 53 5.43 -10.13 -3.49
CA SER A 53 5.22 -11.05 -2.38
C SER A 53 6.41 -12.01 -2.28
N ILE A 54 6.85 -12.24 -1.06
CA ILE A 54 7.94 -13.15 -0.72
C ILE A 54 7.32 -14.30 0.07
N LYS A 55 7.49 -15.52 -0.39
CA LYS A 55 7.11 -16.70 0.39
C LYS A 55 8.23 -17.01 1.39
N ILE A 56 7.92 -16.94 2.67
CA ILE A 56 8.83 -17.37 3.73
C ILE A 56 8.57 -18.87 3.94
N THR A 57 9.39 -19.72 3.33
CA THR A 57 9.24 -21.18 3.39
C THR A 57 10.01 -21.71 4.59
N ASN A 58 9.32 -22.43 5.48
CA ASN A 58 9.96 -23.39 6.36
C ASN A 58 9.95 -24.75 5.66
N GLU A 59 11.08 -25.38 5.43
CA GLU A 59 11.25 -26.58 4.59
C GLU A 59 10.41 -27.80 5.02
N LYS A 60 9.79 -27.77 6.21
CA LYS A 60 9.06 -28.92 6.79
C LYS A 60 7.55 -28.92 6.60
N HIS A 61 6.91 -27.76 6.29
CA HIS A 61 5.48 -27.68 6.07
C HIS A 61 5.17 -26.65 4.97
N PHE A 62 5.00 -27.14 3.76
CA PHE A 62 4.73 -26.32 2.55
C PHE A 62 3.38 -25.58 2.56
N GLU A 63 2.47 -25.96 3.49
CA GLU A 63 1.10 -25.46 3.54
C GLU A 63 0.91 -24.19 4.41
N ASP A 64 1.87 -23.86 5.29
CA ASP A 64 1.69 -22.82 6.33
C ASP A 64 2.46 -21.51 6.07
N THR A 65 2.86 -21.22 4.85
CA THR A 65 3.68 -20.03 4.58
C THR A 65 2.83 -18.78 4.36
N ALA A 66 2.80 -17.91 5.36
CA ALA A 66 2.22 -16.57 5.20
C ALA A 66 3.11 -15.70 4.29
N PRO A 67 2.62 -15.20 3.16
CA PRO A 67 3.40 -14.34 2.30
C PRO A 67 3.66 -12.98 2.96
N LEU A 68 4.90 -12.51 2.84
CA LEU A 68 5.28 -11.12 3.13
C LEU A 68 5.12 -10.30 1.86
N PHE A 69 4.41 -9.19 1.94
CA PHE A 69 4.21 -8.27 0.84
C PHE A 69 5.05 -7.00 1.05
N LEU A 70 5.86 -6.65 0.07
CA LEU A 70 6.59 -5.39 0.00
C LEU A 70 6.09 -4.60 -1.19
N GLY A 71 5.75 -3.32 -1.01
CA GLY A 71 5.20 -2.55 -2.12
C GLY A 71 5.35 -1.05 -1.99
N ARG A 72 5.17 -0.38 -3.12
CA ARG A 72 4.99 1.06 -3.21
C ARG A 72 3.58 1.39 -3.62
N THR A 73 2.95 2.24 -2.85
CA THR A 73 1.58 2.71 -3.05
C THR A 73 1.58 4.13 -3.56
N PHE A 74 0.78 4.35 -4.58
CA PHE A 74 0.46 5.65 -5.14
C PHE A 74 -1.02 5.89 -4.97
N GLY A 75 -1.43 7.08 -4.57
CA GLY A 75 -2.85 7.33 -4.38
C GLY A 75 -3.22 8.79 -4.32
N ILE A 76 -4.54 8.99 -4.28
CA ILE A 76 -5.19 10.28 -4.14
C ILE A 76 -6.11 10.19 -2.93
N ARG A 77 -6.02 11.16 -2.03
CA ARG A 77 -6.90 11.31 -0.87
C ARG A 77 -7.69 12.61 -0.99
N ARG A 78 -9.00 12.51 -0.84
CA ARG A 78 -9.95 13.65 -0.85
C ARG A 78 -10.57 13.79 0.52
N TYR A 79 -10.59 15.03 1.04
CA TYR A 79 -11.25 15.38 2.28
C TYR A 79 -12.53 16.17 1.98
N TYR A 80 -13.63 15.73 2.58
CA TYR A 80 -14.96 16.30 2.39
C TYR A 80 -15.35 17.04 3.67
N GLN A 81 -15.39 18.35 3.60
CA GLN A 81 -15.84 19.23 4.69
C GLN A 81 -17.16 19.86 4.32
N LYS A 82 -18.06 19.97 5.30
CA LYS A 82 -19.33 20.67 5.10
C LYS A 82 -19.03 22.13 4.72
N GLU A 83 -19.68 22.62 3.67
CA GLU A 83 -19.60 24.02 3.19
C GLU A 83 -18.21 24.50 2.76
N LYS A 84 -17.24 23.60 2.56
CA LYS A 84 -15.89 23.92 2.09
C LYS A 84 -15.54 23.11 0.83
N PRO A 85 -14.68 23.65 -0.03
CA PRO A 85 -14.23 22.92 -1.21
C PRO A 85 -13.47 21.64 -0.81
N VAL A 86 -13.60 20.60 -1.65
CA VAL A 86 -12.90 19.33 -1.46
C VAL A 86 -11.39 19.56 -1.56
N VAL A 87 -10.67 19.18 -0.53
CA VAL A 87 -9.22 19.25 -0.50
C VAL A 87 -8.63 17.92 -0.95
N THR A 88 -7.78 17.97 -1.96
CA THR A 88 -7.16 16.78 -2.56
C THR A 88 -5.66 16.74 -2.31
N TYR A 89 -5.17 15.58 -1.89
CA TYR A 89 -3.75 15.27 -1.75
C TYR A 89 -3.39 14.08 -2.62
N LYS A 90 -2.22 14.12 -3.25
CA LYS A 90 -1.56 12.92 -3.76
C LYS A 90 -0.75 12.30 -2.63
N TYR A 91 -0.55 10.99 -2.62
CA TYR A 91 0.32 10.36 -1.64
C TYR A 91 1.13 9.22 -2.22
N TYR A 92 2.24 8.96 -1.57
CA TYR A 92 3.19 7.90 -1.89
C TYR A 92 3.61 7.23 -0.60
N ASP A 93 3.43 5.91 -0.51
CA ASP A 93 3.84 5.12 0.65
C ASP A 93 4.75 3.97 0.20
N THR A 94 5.73 3.64 1.01
CA THR A 94 6.40 2.33 0.99
C THR A 94 5.79 1.52 2.11
N GLN A 95 5.36 0.29 1.82
CA GLN A 95 4.66 -0.54 2.77
C GLN A 95 5.21 -1.96 2.84
N ILE A 96 5.09 -2.54 4.02
CA ILE A 96 5.32 -3.94 4.31
C ILE A 96 4.06 -4.49 4.97
N SER A 97 3.60 -5.65 4.53
CA SER A 97 2.40 -6.27 5.08
C SER A 97 2.47 -7.79 5.08
N PHE A 98 1.74 -8.34 6.01
CA PHE A 98 1.35 -9.74 6.09
C PHE A 98 -0.16 -9.84 5.81
N ILE A 99 -0.70 -11.06 5.77
CA ILE A 99 -2.13 -11.29 5.53
C ILE A 99 -3.01 -10.56 6.56
N LEU A 100 -2.59 -10.50 7.83
CA LEU A 100 -3.37 -9.95 8.93
C LEU A 100 -3.09 -8.47 9.23
N GLY A 101 -2.20 -7.81 8.49
CA GLY A 101 -1.92 -6.40 8.72
C GLY A 101 -0.63 -5.92 8.11
N GLY A 102 -0.32 -4.65 8.32
CA GLY A 102 0.91 -4.06 7.80
C GLY A 102 1.13 -2.63 8.24
N ILE A 103 2.27 -2.13 7.83
CA ILE A 103 2.70 -0.75 8.07
C ILE A 103 3.15 -0.10 6.78
N GLY A 104 2.93 1.19 6.67
CA GLY A 104 3.39 2.00 5.54
C GLY A 104 3.97 3.33 6.03
N ILE A 105 5.02 3.77 5.37
CA ILE A 105 5.64 5.07 5.62
C ILE A 105 5.70 5.82 4.30
N GLY A 106 5.26 7.06 4.33
CA GLY A 106 5.23 7.87 3.12
C GLY A 106 4.92 9.33 3.36
N LYS A 107 4.30 9.94 2.37
CA LYS A 107 4.00 11.38 2.38
C LYS A 107 2.72 11.70 1.62
N LEU A 108 2.03 12.74 2.09
CA LEU A 108 0.99 13.44 1.35
C LEU A 108 1.58 14.69 0.70
N ILE A 109 1.08 15.01 -0.49
CA ILE A 109 1.48 16.21 -1.25
C ILE A 109 0.20 16.95 -1.62
N ASN A 110 0.10 18.21 -1.20
CA ASN A 110 -1.04 19.05 -1.56
C ASN A 110 -0.92 19.61 -3.00
N SER A 111 -1.94 20.30 -3.46
CA SER A 111 -1.96 20.93 -4.79
C SER A 111 -0.88 22.02 -4.99
N LYS A 112 -0.35 22.58 -3.92
CA LYS A 112 0.72 23.59 -3.93
C LYS A 112 2.12 22.96 -3.84
N GLY A 113 2.24 21.62 -3.80
CA GLY A 113 3.51 20.91 -3.70
C GLY A 113 4.04 20.73 -2.27
N ALA A 114 3.38 21.26 -1.23
CA ALA A 114 3.79 21.04 0.15
C ALA A 114 3.64 19.55 0.53
N THR A 115 4.65 19.04 1.21
CA THR A 115 4.79 17.62 1.53
C THR A 115 4.67 17.40 3.04
N PHE A 116 3.86 16.42 3.43
CA PHE A 116 3.59 16.05 4.83
C PHE A 116 3.88 14.56 5.04
N LYS A 117 4.67 14.23 6.06
CA LYS A 117 4.97 12.83 6.40
C LYS A 117 3.69 12.10 6.81
N LYS A 118 3.58 10.84 6.40
CA LYS A 118 2.45 9.96 6.74
C LYS A 118 2.98 8.60 7.20
N ASN A 119 2.46 8.11 8.31
CA ASN A 119 2.61 6.72 8.73
C ASN A 119 1.24 6.07 8.70
N LYS A 120 1.14 4.90 8.08
CA LYS A 120 -0.09 4.13 7.94
C LYS A 120 0.06 2.79 8.63
N TYR A 121 -0.96 2.38 9.35
CA TYR A 121 -1.06 1.07 10.00
C TYR A 121 -2.40 0.46 9.62
N TRP A 122 -2.43 -0.82 9.40
CA TRP A 122 -3.69 -1.54 9.18
C TRP A 122 -3.65 -2.92 9.77
N VAL A 123 -4.83 -3.42 10.13
CA VAL A 123 -5.03 -4.74 10.70
C VAL A 123 -6.30 -5.36 10.10
N GLY A 124 -6.31 -6.68 10.03
CA GLY A 124 -7.38 -7.49 9.43
C GLY A 124 -7.02 -8.03 8.06
N ALA A 125 -7.70 -9.08 7.66
CA ALA A 125 -7.52 -9.70 6.36
C ALA A 125 -7.76 -8.67 5.26
N MET A 126 -6.78 -8.49 4.36
CA MET A 126 -6.79 -7.50 3.29
C MET A 126 -6.94 -6.04 3.76
N GLY A 127 -6.58 -5.74 5.02
CA GLY A 127 -6.45 -4.36 5.52
C GLY A 127 -7.75 -3.73 6.01
N LEU A 128 -8.63 -4.47 6.66
CA LEU A 128 -9.96 -4.00 7.04
C LEU A 128 -9.98 -2.70 7.85
N LEU A 129 -9.18 -2.59 8.90
CA LEU A 129 -9.11 -1.40 9.75
C LEU A 129 -7.81 -0.65 9.55
N THR A 130 -7.87 0.67 9.41
CA THR A 130 -6.68 1.51 9.24
C THR A 130 -6.59 2.62 10.26
N TYR A 131 -5.34 2.94 10.57
CA TYR A 131 -4.96 4.08 11.37
C TYR A 131 -3.78 4.79 10.68
N ASP A 132 -3.98 6.06 10.29
CA ASP A 132 -2.91 6.89 9.73
C ASP A 132 -2.54 8.02 10.69
N LYS A 133 -1.25 8.32 10.81
CA LYS A 133 -0.72 9.55 11.39
C LYS A 133 -0.18 10.43 10.27
N VAL A 134 -0.70 11.65 10.15
CA VAL A 134 -0.23 12.65 9.20
C VAL A 134 0.40 13.79 9.97
N PHE A 135 1.63 14.12 9.65
CA PHE A 135 2.41 15.16 10.30
C PHE A 135 2.33 16.44 9.46
N PHE A 136 1.33 17.26 9.75
CA PHE A 136 1.28 18.63 9.24
C PHE A 136 2.21 19.50 10.09
N ASN A 137 2.86 20.49 9.50
CA ASN A 137 3.93 21.31 10.09
C ASN A 137 3.92 21.41 11.63
N ASP A 138 2.82 21.89 12.22
CA ASP A 138 2.72 22.16 13.65
C ASP A 138 1.84 21.15 14.43
N LYS A 139 1.24 20.19 13.74
CA LYS A 139 0.31 19.23 14.36
C LYS A 139 0.34 17.85 13.71
N VAL A 140 0.04 16.84 14.52
CA VAL A 140 -0.19 15.47 14.06
C VAL A 140 -1.69 15.23 14.00
N GLU A 141 -2.21 14.89 12.81
CA GLU A 141 -3.58 14.47 12.64
C GLU A 141 -3.69 12.95 12.57
N LYS A 142 -4.64 12.43 13.32
CA LYS A 142 -4.97 11.00 13.35
C LYS A 142 -6.17 10.74 12.44
N HIS A 143 -6.07 9.70 11.62
CA HIS A 143 -7.13 9.28 10.70
C HIS A 143 -7.47 7.82 10.99
N TYR A 144 -8.74 7.51 11.04
CA TYR A 144 -9.29 6.17 11.30
C TYR A 144 -10.20 5.81 10.14
N GLY A 145 -10.14 4.59 9.66
CA GLY A 145 -10.97 4.21 8.53
C GLY A 145 -11.03 2.73 8.26
N LEU A 146 -11.84 2.43 7.25
CA LEU A 146 -11.92 1.12 6.62
C LEU A 146 -11.08 1.16 5.35
N PHE A 147 -10.39 0.07 5.09
CA PHE A 147 -9.51 -0.08 3.97
C PHE A 147 -9.76 -1.43 3.30
N GLY A 148 -9.87 -1.45 2.00
CA GLY A 148 -9.96 -2.66 1.21
C GLY A 148 -8.91 -2.65 0.12
N VAL A 149 -8.14 -3.73 0.02
CA VAL A 149 -7.16 -3.97 -1.04
C VAL A 149 -7.31 -5.36 -1.58
N TYR A 150 -7.00 -5.52 -2.85
CA TYR A 150 -7.02 -6.81 -3.51
C TYR A 150 -5.70 -7.04 -4.25
N PRO A 151 -4.76 -7.83 -3.69
CA PRO A 151 -3.50 -8.13 -4.34
C PRO A 151 -3.73 -9.13 -5.49
N LEU A 152 -3.44 -8.69 -6.70
CA LEU A 152 -3.52 -9.49 -7.93
C LEU A 152 -2.10 -9.89 -8.35
N PRO A 153 -1.75 -11.18 -8.39
CA PRO A 153 -0.49 -11.64 -8.96
C PRO A 153 -0.43 -11.31 -10.46
N ILE A 154 0.60 -10.60 -10.88
CA ILE A 154 0.70 -10.13 -12.28
C ILE A 154 0.78 -11.31 -13.26
N PHE A 155 1.38 -12.43 -12.88
CA PHE A 155 1.48 -13.60 -13.75
C PHE A 155 0.12 -14.24 -14.08
N GLN A 156 -0.85 -14.22 -13.18
CA GLN A 156 -2.19 -14.74 -13.46
C GLN A 156 -2.95 -13.86 -14.46
N ILE A 157 -2.64 -12.58 -14.55
CA ILE A 157 -3.29 -11.64 -15.46
C ILE A 157 -2.74 -11.80 -16.89
N LEU A 158 -1.49 -12.22 -17.05
CA LEU A 158 -0.81 -12.30 -18.36
C LEU A 158 -0.96 -13.67 -19.05
N TYR A 159 -1.40 -14.70 -18.32
CA TYR A 159 -1.47 -16.09 -18.83
C TYR A 159 -2.90 -16.67 -18.85
N ASN A 160 -3.92 -15.89 -18.53
CA ASN A 160 -5.33 -16.17 -18.78
C ASN A 160 -5.81 -15.34 -19.98
#